data_0b8281831867fb1f7bbc2415114be274
#
_entry.id   0b8281831867fb1f7bbc2415114be274
#
_cell.length_a   1.000
_cell.length_b   1.000
_cell.length_c   1.000
_cell.angle_alpha   90.00
_cell.angle_beta   90.00
_cell.angle_gamma   90.00
#
_symmetry.space_group_name_H-M   'P 1'
#
loop_
_entity.id
_entity.type
_entity.pdbx_description
1 polymer ?
#
loop_
_entity_poly.entity_id
_entity_poly.type
_entity_poly.pdbx_seq_one_letter_code
_entity_poly.pdbx_strand_id
1 'polypeptide(L)'
;MQEKDITQKMLERHNDVFSDIVNVLLFDGKKVVEEETLFDAVTDSALKIDGRVRFQDRDVAKYWKDSQINIALLGIENQTTPNKLMPFRVISYDGTEYGKQSRTENIDKKKYPVISLVLYLGFEQKWLYPKNLLGIIDVDEKLRPYVNDYKINLFEIAYLDREIIDSFKSDF
;
A
#
# COMPACT_ATOMS: atom_id res chain seq x y z
N MET A 1 -7.79 11.99 -17.80
CA MET A 1 -7.29 10.87 -16.98
C MET A 1 -6.28 11.36 -15.93
N GLN A 2 -5.29 12.19 -16.30
CA GLN A 2 -4.31 12.75 -15.33
C GLN A 2 -4.92 13.64 -14.23
N GLU A 3 -5.93 14.47 -14.52
CA GLU A 3 -6.52 15.38 -13.51
C GLU A 3 -7.25 14.66 -12.38
N LYS A 4 -8.00 13.60 -12.69
CA LYS A 4 -8.69 12.79 -11.66
C LYS A 4 -7.71 12.09 -10.73
N ASP A 5 -6.61 11.57 -11.29
CA ASP A 5 -5.56 10.89 -10.55
C ASP A 5 -4.85 11.85 -9.58
N ILE A 6 -4.57 13.08 -10.05
CA ILE A 6 -3.97 14.14 -9.21
C ILE A 6 -4.92 14.55 -8.08
N THR A 7 -6.20 14.74 -8.38
CA THR A 7 -7.21 15.17 -7.38
C THR A 7 -7.36 14.12 -6.28
N GLN A 8 -7.41 12.83 -6.65
CA GLN A 8 -7.55 11.75 -5.69
C GLN A 8 -6.31 11.62 -4.79
N LYS A 9 -5.10 11.66 -5.34
CA LYS A 9 -3.86 11.68 -4.56
C LYS A 9 -3.79 12.87 -3.62
N MET A 10 -4.36 14.02 -4.01
CA MET A 10 -4.44 15.19 -3.15
C MET A 10 -5.40 14.96 -1.98
N LEU A 11 -6.57 14.34 -2.20
CA LEU A 11 -7.51 14.00 -1.14
C LEU A 11 -6.89 13.00 -0.15
N GLU A 12 -6.28 11.95 -0.64
CA GLU A 12 -5.64 10.91 0.18
C GLU A 12 -4.46 11.42 1.02
N ARG A 13 -3.89 12.58 0.70
CA ARG A 13 -2.85 13.24 1.54
C ARG A 13 -3.42 13.84 2.82
N HIS A 14 -4.71 14.17 2.86
CA HIS A 14 -5.35 14.62 4.08
C HIS A 14 -5.50 13.48 5.08
N ASN A 15 -5.12 13.71 6.33
CA ASN A 15 -5.06 12.67 7.34
C ASN A 15 -6.44 12.09 7.69
N ASP A 16 -7.49 12.92 7.68
CA ASP A 16 -8.87 12.49 7.87
C ASP A 16 -9.34 11.52 6.79
N VAL A 17 -9.10 11.84 5.52
CA VAL A 17 -9.40 10.95 4.38
C VAL A 17 -8.57 9.68 4.44
N PHE A 18 -7.27 9.80 4.66
CA PHE A 18 -6.36 8.65 4.74
C PHE A 18 -6.74 7.69 5.88
N SER A 19 -7.00 8.24 7.08
CA SER A 19 -7.41 7.43 8.23
C SER A 19 -8.74 6.74 8.01
N ASP A 20 -9.70 7.41 7.36
CA ASP A 20 -11.00 6.84 7.03
C ASP A 20 -10.85 5.65 6.06
N ILE A 21 -10.09 5.81 4.97
CA ILE A 21 -9.79 4.73 4.03
C ILE A 21 -9.19 3.51 4.76
N VAL A 22 -8.18 3.73 5.59
CA VAL A 22 -7.51 2.66 6.33
C VAL A 22 -8.47 2.00 7.33
N ASN A 23 -9.25 2.79 8.07
CA ASN A 23 -10.20 2.28 9.06
C ASN A 23 -11.33 1.46 8.40
N VAL A 24 -11.84 1.92 7.26
CA VAL A 24 -12.89 1.19 6.54
C VAL A 24 -12.34 -0.09 5.94
N LEU A 25 -11.21 -0.03 5.24
CA LEU A 25 -10.73 -1.16 4.45
C LEU A 25 -9.96 -2.21 5.25
N LEU A 26 -9.28 -1.83 6.33
CA LEU A 26 -8.50 -2.77 7.15
C LEU A 26 -9.15 -3.12 8.50
N PHE A 27 -10.03 -2.27 9.01
CA PHE A 27 -10.57 -2.41 10.36
C PHE A 27 -12.11 -2.42 10.41
N ASP A 28 -12.77 -2.72 9.28
CA ASP A 28 -14.24 -2.84 9.19
C ASP A 28 -14.97 -1.57 9.70
N GLY A 29 -14.45 -0.39 9.38
CA GLY A 29 -15.00 0.91 9.79
C GLY A 29 -14.76 1.29 11.26
N LYS A 30 -14.04 0.46 12.02
CA LYS A 30 -13.66 0.79 13.40
C LYS A 30 -12.59 1.89 13.40
N LYS A 31 -12.74 2.90 14.24
CA LYS A 31 -11.77 3.99 14.40
C LYS A 31 -10.53 3.47 15.17
N VAL A 32 -9.59 2.88 14.45
CA VAL A 32 -8.33 2.34 14.98
C VAL A 32 -7.17 3.29 14.71
N VAL A 33 -7.15 3.91 13.53
CA VAL A 33 -6.15 4.90 13.14
C VAL A 33 -6.78 6.29 13.27
N GLU A 34 -6.23 7.11 14.18
CA GLU A 34 -6.63 8.49 14.39
C GLU A 34 -5.83 9.40 13.46
N GLU A 35 -6.45 10.44 12.90
CA GLU A 35 -5.81 11.37 11.97
C GLU A 35 -4.57 12.08 12.55
N GLU A 36 -4.61 12.40 13.84
CA GLU A 36 -3.52 13.05 14.58
C GLU A 36 -2.30 12.13 14.77
N THR A 37 -2.47 10.82 14.60
CA THR A 37 -1.40 9.83 14.72
C THR A 37 -0.69 9.54 13.40
N LEU A 38 -1.13 10.18 12.31
CA LEU A 38 -0.59 10.03 10.98
C LEU A 38 0.41 11.15 10.64
N PHE A 39 1.57 10.76 10.15
CA PHE A 39 2.65 11.66 9.73
C PHE A 39 3.13 11.29 8.34
N ASP A 40 3.30 12.29 7.47
CA ASP A 40 3.74 12.03 6.11
C ASP A 40 5.06 11.26 6.07
N ALA A 41 5.12 10.27 5.19
CA ALA A 41 6.31 9.51 4.90
C ALA A 41 6.81 9.85 3.49
N VAL A 42 8.11 9.64 3.26
CA VAL A 42 8.69 9.77 1.93
C VAL A 42 8.15 8.66 1.05
N THR A 43 7.54 9.04 -0.07
CA THR A 43 6.96 8.10 -1.03
C THR A 43 8.00 7.53 -1.99
N ASP A 44 9.10 8.26 -2.20
CA ASP A 44 10.14 7.92 -3.16
C ASP A 44 11.00 6.74 -2.69
N SER A 45 11.17 5.78 -3.57
CA SER A 45 12.10 4.66 -3.39
C SER A 45 13.07 4.63 -4.56
N ALA A 46 14.35 4.83 -4.28
CA ALA A 46 15.40 4.74 -5.29
C ALA A 46 15.95 3.31 -5.36
N LEU A 47 15.80 2.67 -6.51
CA LEU A 47 16.38 1.37 -6.82
C LEU A 47 17.49 1.53 -7.86
N LYS A 48 18.64 0.90 -7.63
CA LYS A 48 19.71 0.83 -8.62
C LYS A 48 19.54 -0.46 -9.43
N ILE A 49 19.08 -0.33 -10.67
CA ILE A 49 18.87 -1.44 -11.61
C ILE A 49 19.78 -1.18 -12.82
N ASP A 50 20.60 -2.16 -13.20
CA ASP A 50 21.53 -2.10 -14.34
C ASP A 50 22.42 -0.84 -14.32
N GLY A 51 22.94 -0.47 -13.14
CA GLY A 51 23.79 0.71 -12.95
C GLY A 51 23.06 2.04 -12.98
N ARG A 52 21.74 2.07 -13.23
CA ARG A 52 20.91 3.27 -13.27
C ARG A 52 20.05 3.36 -12.03
N VAL A 53 19.91 4.57 -11.48
CA VAL A 53 18.94 4.85 -10.41
C VAL A 53 17.57 4.99 -11.05
N ARG A 54 16.63 4.17 -10.62
CA ARG A 54 15.21 4.26 -10.96
C ARG A 54 14.45 4.62 -9.71
N PHE A 55 13.57 5.60 -9.83
CA PHE A 55 12.66 5.98 -8.76
C PHE A 55 11.37 5.18 -8.92
N GLN A 56 10.90 4.67 -7.81
CA GLN A 56 9.59 4.06 -7.66
C GLN A 56 8.86 4.82 -6.57
N ASP A 57 7.71 5.39 -6.90
CA ASP A 57 6.96 6.22 -5.97
C ASP A 57 5.64 5.55 -5.64
N ARG A 58 5.29 5.49 -4.36
CA ARG A 58 3.93 5.25 -3.90
C ARG A 58 3.12 6.52 -4.08
N ASP A 59 1.82 6.40 -4.27
CA ASP A 59 0.98 7.57 -4.42
C ASP A 59 0.90 8.36 -3.12
N VAL A 60 0.65 7.68 -1.99
CA VAL A 60 0.67 8.28 -0.66
C VAL A 60 1.26 7.29 0.35
N ALA A 61 2.02 7.80 1.31
CA ALA A 61 2.52 7.00 2.43
C ALA A 61 2.53 7.82 3.72
N LYS A 62 2.13 7.19 4.82
CA LYS A 62 2.12 7.81 6.14
C LYS A 62 2.66 6.86 7.21
N TYR A 63 3.42 7.41 8.14
CA TYR A 63 3.75 6.73 9.39
C TYR A 63 2.56 6.83 10.34
N TRP A 64 2.09 5.71 10.81
CA TRP A 64 1.19 5.64 11.94
C TRP A 64 2.02 5.54 13.21
N LYS A 65 1.87 6.48 14.12
CA LYS A 65 2.69 6.57 15.33
C LYS A 65 1.84 6.57 16.60
N ASP A 66 2.41 5.98 17.65
CA ASP A 66 2.01 6.23 19.03
C ASP A 66 3.14 7.03 19.71
N SER A 67 2.86 8.28 20.05
CA SER A 67 3.84 9.23 20.56
C SER A 67 5.04 9.38 19.61
N GLN A 68 6.22 8.87 19.98
CA GLN A 68 7.45 8.93 19.18
C GLN A 68 7.79 7.59 18.50
N ILE A 69 6.93 6.57 18.67
CA ILE A 69 7.18 5.21 18.16
C ILE A 69 6.36 4.97 16.90
N ASN A 70 7.02 4.57 15.81
CA ASN A 70 6.30 4.12 14.62
C ASN A 70 5.61 2.77 14.92
N ILE A 71 4.29 2.72 14.74
CA ILE A 71 3.50 1.49 14.81
C ILE A 71 3.54 0.78 13.47
N ALA A 72 3.32 1.54 12.38
CA ALA A 72 3.36 1.02 11.02
C ALA A 72 3.73 2.12 10.02
N LEU A 73 4.15 1.70 8.82
CA LEU A 73 4.07 2.53 7.62
C LEU A 73 2.90 2.04 6.79
N LEU A 74 1.98 2.93 6.49
CA LEU A 74 0.80 2.68 5.67
C LEU A 74 1.01 3.36 4.31
N GLY A 75 0.79 2.63 3.21
CA GLY A 75 0.95 3.16 1.87
C GLY A 75 -0.28 2.88 1.01
N ILE A 76 -0.65 3.83 0.15
CA ILE A 76 -1.71 3.70 -0.85
C ILE A 76 -1.08 3.72 -2.23
N GLU A 77 -1.58 2.86 -3.10
CA GLU A 77 -1.25 2.75 -4.51
C GLU A 77 -2.54 2.69 -5.32
N ASN A 78 -2.80 3.70 -6.12
CA ASN A 78 -4.02 3.81 -6.92
C ASN A 78 -3.86 3.16 -8.29
N GLN A 79 -4.83 2.38 -8.72
CA GLN A 79 -4.87 1.73 -10.01
C GLN A 79 -6.22 1.93 -10.69
N THR A 80 -6.23 2.42 -11.92
CA THR A 80 -7.44 2.53 -12.75
C THR A 80 -7.55 1.39 -13.76
N THR A 81 -6.43 0.71 -14.03
CA THR A 81 -6.36 -0.45 -14.93
C THR A 81 -5.69 -1.61 -14.22
N PRO A 82 -6.20 -2.86 -14.34
CA PRO A 82 -5.57 -4.00 -13.72
C PRO A 82 -4.12 -4.19 -14.20
N ASN A 83 -3.21 -4.40 -13.26
CA ASN A 83 -1.78 -4.59 -13.55
C ASN A 83 -1.30 -5.95 -13.01
N LYS A 84 -0.94 -6.85 -13.92
CA LYS A 84 -0.45 -8.19 -13.58
C LYS A 84 0.79 -8.16 -12.67
N LEU A 85 1.63 -7.14 -12.78
CA LEU A 85 2.88 -7.03 -12.03
C LEU A 85 2.73 -6.28 -10.69
N MET A 86 1.50 -6.03 -10.25
CA MET A 86 1.25 -5.31 -8.99
C MET A 86 1.91 -5.97 -7.77
N PRO A 87 1.90 -7.31 -7.58
CA PRO A 87 2.62 -7.95 -6.49
C PRO A 87 4.13 -7.64 -6.49
N PHE A 88 4.78 -7.55 -7.66
CA PHE A 88 6.19 -7.16 -7.74
C PHE A 88 6.41 -5.69 -7.36
N ARG A 89 5.50 -4.79 -7.74
CA ARG A 89 5.60 -3.37 -7.35
C ARG A 89 5.49 -3.23 -5.84
N VAL A 90 4.48 -3.84 -5.24
CA VAL A 90 4.23 -3.72 -3.79
C VAL A 90 5.38 -4.35 -2.99
N ILE A 91 5.86 -5.55 -3.34
CA ILE A 91 7.01 -6.17 -2.64
C ILE A 91 8.27 -5.31 -2.76
N SER A 92 8.46 -4.62 -3.88
CA SER A 92 9.60 -3.72 -4.08
C SER A 92 9.53 -2.50 -3.16
N TYR A 93 8.36 -1.90 -3.00
CA TYR A 93 8.15 -0.78 -2.07
C TYR A 93 8.35 -1.21 -0.62
N ASP A 94 7.71 -2.30 -0.21
CA ASP A 94 7.77 -2.79 1.16
C ASP A 94 9.17 -3.28 1.50
N GLY A 95 9.82 -3.98 0.58
CA GLY A 95 11.20 -4.44 0.72
C GLY A 95 12.20 -3.28 0.85
N THR A 96 11.99 -2.18 0.13
CA THR A 96 12.82 -0.98 0.25
C THR A 96 12.71 -0.38 1.65
N GLU A 97 11.50 -0.30 2.20
CA GLU A 97 11.30 0.25 3.54
C GLU A 97 11.86 -0.67 4.63
N TYR A 98 11.67 -1.98 4.53
CA TYR A 98 12.33 -2.94 5.41
C TYR A 98 13.85 -2.88 5.29
N GLY A 99 14.38 -2.65 4.07
CA GLY A 99 15.80 -2.43 3.83
C GLY A 99 16.33 -1.18 4.53
N LYS A 100 15.58 -0.08 4.56
CA LYS A 100 15.92 1.13 5.34
C LYS A 100 15.95 0.83 6.83
N GLN A 101 14.94 0.12 7.35
CA GLN A 101 14.87 -0.24 8.76
C GLN A 101 16.04 -1.16 9.18
N SER A 102 16.51 -2.02 8.30
CA SER A 102 17.65 -2.93 8.58
C SER A 102 19.00 -2.21 8.65
N ARG A 103 19.14 -1.08 7.93
CA ARG A 103 20.39 -0.29 7.85
C ARG A 103 20.52 0.75 8.96
N THR A 104 19.51 0.93 9.80
CA THR A 104 19.57 1.88 10.91
C THR A 104 20.61 1.39 11.90
N GLU A 105 21.63 2.20 12.22
CA GLU A 105 22.74 1.89 13.13
C GLU A 105 22.28 1.47 14.53
N ASN A 106 21.12 1.92 14.94
CA ASN A 106 20.52 1.53 16.22
C ASN A 106 19.74 0.23 16.07
N ILE A 107 20.37 -0.91 16.38
CA ILE A 107 19.78 -2.26 16.32
C ILE A 107 18.59 -2.37 17.28
N ASP A 108 18.60 -1.65 18.40
CA ASP A 108 17.55 -1.67 19.42
C ASP A 108 16.32 -0.86 19.04
N LYS A 109 16.39 -0.07 17.97
CA LYS A 109 15.23 0.70 17.49
C LYS A 109 14.12 -0.27 17.06
N LYS A 110 12.94 -0.13 17.64
CA LYS A 110 11.75 -0.93 17.30
C LYS A 110 11.50 -0.89 15.80
N LYS A 111 11.42 -2.07 15.18
CA LYS A 111 11.02 -2.23 13.78
C LYS A 111 9.49 -2.25 13.70
N TYR A 112 8.96 -1.84 12.57
CA TYR A 112 7.51 -1.71 12.34
C TYR A 112 7.10 -2.35 11.02
N PRO A 113 5.86 -2.85 10.92
CA PRO A 113 5.33 -3.41 9.70
C PRO A 113 5.13 -2.34 8.63
N VAL A 114 5.23 -2.77 7.38
CA VAL A 114 4.88 -1.98 6.20
C VAL A 114 3.63 -2.60 5.60
N ILE A 115 2.59 -1.79 5.42
CA ILE A 115 1.29 -2.23 4.93
C ILE A 115 0.93 -1.37 3.72
N SER A 116 0.87 -1.98 2.55
CA SER A 116 0.46 -1.31 1.32
C SER A 116 -0.95 -1.73 0.92
N LEU A 117 -1.82 -0.74 0.68
CA LEU A 117 -3.15 -0.91 0.13
C LEU A 117 -3.10 -0.57 -1.36
N VAL A 118 -3.63 -1.44 -2.19
CA VAL A 118 -3.84 -1.19 -3.61
C VAL A 118 -5.32 -0.88 -3.81
N LEU A 119 -5.65 0.36 -4.17
CA LEU A 119 -7.00 0.81 -4.45
C LEU A 119 -7.26 0.71 -5.95
N TYR A 120 -8.04 -0.26 -6.36
CA TYR A 120 -8.46 -0.39 -7.74
C TYR A 120 -9.75 0.38 -7.99
N LEU A 121 -9.63 1.46 -8.74
CA LEU A 121 -10.69 2.43 -9.02
C LEU A 121 -11.37 2.21 -10.38
N GLY A 122 -10.90 1.20 -11.13
CA GLY A 122 -11.51 0.84 -12.41
C GLY A 122 -12.93 0.29 -12.23
N PHE A 123 -13.86 0.78 -13.02
CA PHE A 123 -15.28 0.38 -12.99
C PHE A 123 -15.71 -0.38 -14.23
N GLU A 124 -14.93 -0.41 -15.31
CA GLU A 124 -15.26 -1.10 -16.55
C GLU A 124 -15.11 -2.61 -16.43
N GLN A 125 -14.17 -3.08 -15.62
CA GLN A 125 -13.90 -4.49 -15.38
C GLN A 125 -13.37 -4.71 -13.97
N LYS A 126 -13.63 -5.89 -13.41
CA LYS A 126 -13.02 -6.33 -12.15
C LYS A 126 -11.53 -6.62 -12.31
N TRP A 127 -10.84 -6.72 -11.21
CA TRP A 127 -9.43 -7.15 -11.22
C TRP A 127 -9.28 -8.59 -11.70
N LEU A 128 -8.47 -8.78 -12.76
CA LEU A 128 -8.37 -10.06 -13.47
C LEU A 128 -7.15 -10.90 -13.10
N TYR A 129 -6.15 -10.28 -12.45
CA TYR A 129 -4.87 -10.94 -12.20
C TYR A 129 -4.76 -11.50 -10.78
N PRO A 130 -3.88 -12.49 -10.54
CA PRO A 130 -3.59 -12.96 -9.20
C PRO A 130 -3.16 -11.81 -8.28
N LYS A 131 -3.59 -11.90 -7.00
CA LYS A 131 -3.29 -10.92 -5.96
C LYS A 131 -2.07 -11.33 -5.12
N ASN A 132 -1.25 -12.25 -5.63
CA ASN A 132 -0.10 -12.80 -4.92
C ASN A 132 1.02 -13.19 -5.87
N LEU A 133 2.23 -13.29 -5.35
CA LEU A 133 3.45 -13.55 -6.12
C LEU A 133 3.41 -14.91 -6.82
N LEU A 134 3.08 -15.97 -6.08
CA LEU A 134 3.04 -17.33 -6.62
C LEU A 134 2.00 -17.54 -7.73
N GLY A 135 1.02 -16.64 -7.85
CA GLY A 135 0.05 -16.66 -8.94
C GLY A 135 0.55 -16.06 -10.25
N ILE A 136 1.68 -15.35 -10.24
CA ILE A 136 2.22 -14.65 -11.42
C ILE A 136 3.60 -15.12 -11.86
N ILE A 137 4.31 -15.85 -11.01
CA ILE A 137 5.59 -16.47 -11.33
C ILE A 137 5.39 -17.96 -11.61
N ASP A 138 6.18 -18.49 -12.54
CA ASP A 138 6.26 -19.93 -12.77
C ASP A 138 7.29 -20.52 -11.79
N VAL A 139 6.86 -21.51 -10.99
CA VAL A 139 7.71 -22.11 -9.95
C VAL A 139 7.65 -23.63 -10.09
N ASP A 140 8.80 -24.26 -10.32
CA ASP A 140 8.94 -25.72 -10.28
C ASP A 140 8.42 -26.23 -8.90
N GLU A 141 7.65 -27.32 -8.92
CA GLU A 141 7.04 -27.89 -7.71
C GLU A 141 8.06 -28.20 -6.61
N LYS A 142 9.28 -28.61 -6.99
CA LYS A 142 10.36 -28.88 -6.03
C LYS A 142 10.87 -27.63 -5.32
N LEU A 143 10.74 -26.46 -5.96
CA LEU A 143 11.15 -25.17 -5.40
C LEU A 143 10.02 -24.49 -4.63
N ARG A 144 8.78 -24.86 -4.88
CA ARG A 144 7.59 -24.23 -4.28
C ARG A 144 7.62 -24.13 -2.76
N PRO A 145 8.08 -25.13 -1.99
CA PRO A 145 8.18 -25.04 -0.54
C PRO A 145 9.18 -23.99 -0.02
N TYR A 146 10.09 -23.52 -0.86
CA TYR A 146 11.14 -22.57 -0.50
C TYR A 146 10.86 -21.15 -0.99
N VAL A 147 9.76 -20.93 -1.70
CA VAL A 147 9.36 -19.62 -2.22
C VAL A 147 8.30 -19.02 -1.31
N ASN A 148 8.61 -17.89 -0.70
CA ASN A 148 7.63 -17.14 0.07
C ASN A 148 6.60 -16.50 -0.86
N ASP A 149 5.33 -16.71 -0.57
CA ASP A 149 4.25 -16.03 -1.27
C ASP A 149 4.05 -14.63 -0.68
N TYR A 150 3.93 -13.64 -1.56
CA TYR A 150 3.68 -12.27 -1.17
C TYR A 150 2.31 -11.84 -1.67
N LYS A 151 1.37 -11.63 -0.75
CA LYS A 151 0.00 -11.18 -1.05
C LYS A 151 -0.10 -9.67 -0.96
N ILE A 152 -0.86 -9.07 -1.88
CA ILE A 152 -1.21 -7.65 -1.84
C ILE A 152 -2.59 -7.45 -1.20
N ASN A 153 -2.78 -6.34 -0.50
CA ASN A 153 -4.08 -5.91 0.00
C ASN A 153 -4.77 -5.10 -1.10
N LEU A 154 -5.48 -5.79 -1.98
CA LEU A 154 -6.20 -5.18 -3.10
C LEU A 154 -7.66 -4.97 -2.73
N PHE A 155 -8.13 -3.75 -2.91
CA PHE A 155 -9.52 -3.33 -2.73
C PHE A 155 -10.08 -2.80 -4.05
N GLU A 156 -11.13 -3.45 -4.53
CA GLU A 156 -11.83 -3.08 -5.77
C GLU A 156 -12.92 -2.07 -5.43
N ILE A 157 -12.58 -0.79 -5.36
CA ILE A 157 -13.41 0.27 -4.78
C ILE A 157 -14.78 0.37 -5.44
N ALA A 158 -14.83 0.31 -6.77
CA ALA A 158 -16.10 0.37 -7.53
C ALA A 158 -16.99 -0.88 -7.34
N TYR A 159 -16.49 -1.91 -6.68
CA TYR A 159 -17.18 -3.19 -6.47
C TYR A 159 -17.34 -3.55 -5.00
N LEU A 160 -17.11 -2.59 -4.10
CA LEU A 160 -17.36 -2.76 -2.67
C LEU A 160 -18.86 -2.89 -2.41
N ASP A 161 -19.21 -3.68 -1.41
CA ASP A 161 -20.59 -3.77 -0.94
C ASP A 161 -21.06 -2.44 -0.39
N ARG A 162 -22.36 -2.15 -0.56
CA ARG A 162 -22.95 -0.87 -0.18
C ARG A 162 -22.73 -0.53 1.31
N GLU A 163 -22.79 -1.52 2.16
CA GLU A 163 -22.54 -1.36 3.61
C GLU A 163 -21.13 -0.83 3.89
N ILE A 164 -20.14 -1.27 3.09
CA ILE A 164 -18.74 -0.81 3.21
C ILE A 164 -18.64 0.63 2.67
N ILE A 165 -19.30 0.92 1.53
CA ILE A 165 -19.32 2.27 0.95
C ILE A 165 -19.96 3.25 1.93
N ASP A 166 -21.11 2.89 2.51
CA ASP A 166 -21.83 3.73 3.46
C ASP A 166 -21.09 3.91 4.81
N SER A 167 -20.02 3.15 5.06
CA SER A 167 -19.19 3.29 6.26
C SER A 167 -18.08 4.34 6.13
N PHE A 168 -17.76 4.80 4.91
CA PHE A 168 -16.86 5.95 4.72
C PHE A 168 -17.51 7.22 5.26
N LYS A 169 -16.71 8.05 5.93
CA LYS A 169 -17.14 9.32 6.54
C LYS A 169 -16.53 10.54 5.86
N SER A 170 -15.46 10.31 5.10
CA SER A 170 -14.77 11.34 4.33
C SER A 170 -15.35 11.48 2.92
N ASP A 171 -14.84 12.44 2.18
CA ASP A 171 -15.22 12.70 0.77
C ASP A 171 -14.50 11.74 -0.23
N PHE A 172 -13.99 10.60 0.26
CA PHE A 172 -13.32 9.58 -0.56
C PHE A 172 -14.31 8.87 -1.50
#